data_68cf36965f4779d604db8c1580147cd1
#
_entry.id   68cf36965f4779d604db8c1580147cd1
#
_cell.length_a   1.000
_cell.length_b   1.000
_cell.length_c   1.000
_cell.angle_alpha   90.00
_cell.angle_beta   90.00
_cell.angle_gamma   90.00
#
_symmetry.space_group_name_H-M   'P 1'
#
loop_
_entity.id
_entity.type
_entity.pdbx_description
1 polymer ?
#
loop_
_entity_poly.entity_id
_entity_poly.type
_entity_poly.pdbx_seq_one_letter_code
_entity_poly.pdbx_strand_id
1 'polypeptide(L)'
;YLDKGCNPAKLTISSDGGGCLPSFDAQGELLKMGFGKSMAMADSFKAMLDAGLPLPQVLPMMTSNVATLLRLHGKGRIAVGMDADLLVLDQQHHIDSVMANGRWHLSRGKTLVQGLFEEQKQ
;
A
#
# COMPACT_ATOMS: atom_id res chain seq x y z
N TYR A 1 10.07 3.55 -15.22
CA TYR A 1 9.76 4.97 -14.99
C TYR A 1 10.93 5.67 -14.30
N LEU A 2 11.38 5.16 -13.16
CA LEU A 2 12.49 5.75 -12.39
C LEU A 2 13.82 5.63 -13.14
N ASP A 3 14.10 4.51 -13.79
CA ASP A 3 15.29 4.26 -14.61
C ASP A 3 15.41 5.23 -15.81
N LYS A 4 14.31 5.87 -16.16
CA LYS A 4 14.28 6.92 -17.20
C LYS A 4 14.42 8.34 -16.65
N GLY A 5 14.79 8.49 -15.38
CA GLY A 5 14.99 9.78 -14.73
C GLY A 5 13.69 10.58 -14.49
N CYS A 6 12.53 9.92 -14.52
CA CYS A 6 11.26 10.59 -14.25
C CYS A 6 11.15 10.98 -12.77
N ASN A 7 10.45 12.10 -12.50
CA ASN A 7 10.34 12.64 -11.16
C ASN A 7 9.46 11.77 -10.25
N PRO A 8 10.01 11.12 -9.20
CA PRO A 8 9.26 10.28 -8.29
C PRO A 8 8.16 11.01 -7.52
N ALA A 9 8.27 12.33 -7.34
CA ALA A 9 7.23 13.14 -6.69
C ALA A 9 5.91 13.22 -7.48
N LYS A 10 5.93 12.82 -8.75
CA LYS A 10 4.73 12.78 -9.63
C LYS A 10 4.19 11.37 -9.82
N LEU A 11 4.77 10.38 -9.14
CA LEU A 11 4.33 8.98 -9.21
C LEU A 11 3.47 8.65 -7.99
N THR A 12 2.36 7.98 -8.25
CA THR A 12 1.50 7.35 -7.22
C THR A 12 1.28 5.89 -7.58
N ILE A 13 1.07 5.07 -6.57
CA ILE A 13 0.82 3.63 -6.73
C ILE A 13 -0.52 3.31 -6.08
N SER A 14 -1.31 2.47 -6.74
CA SER A 14 -2.57 1.95 -6.20
C SER A 14 -2.65 0.43 -6.36
N SER A 15 -3.49 -0.21 -5.54
CA SER A 15 -3.67 -1.67 -5.55
C SER A 15 -4.62 -2.16 -6.66
N ASP A 16 -5.38 -1.25 -7.26
CA ASP A 16 -6.54 -1.61 -8.09
C ASP A 16 -7.47 -2.63 -7.38
N GLY A 17 -7.65 -2.42 -6.05
CA GLY A 17 -8.38 -3.34 -5.17
C GLY A 17 -9.82 -3.56 -5.63
N GLY A 18 -10.18 -4.82 -5.92
CA GLY A 18 -11.47 -5.20 -6.48
C GLY A 18 -11.58 -5.06 -8.00
N GLY A 19 -10.58 -4.46 -8.67
CA GLY A 19 -10.51 -4.40 -10.12
C GLY A 19 -10.22 -5.76 -10.75
N CYS A 20 -10.71 -5.98 -11.97
CA CYS A 20 -10.41 -7.19 -12.74
C CYS A 20 -9.01 -7.10 -13.35
N LEU A 21 -8.21 -8.15 -13.15
CA LEU A 21 -6.85 -8.29 -13.68
C LEU A 21 -6.79 -9.46 -14.67
N PRO A 22 -7.18 -9.27 -15.93
CA PRO A 22 -7.07 -10.32 -16.94
C PRO A 22 -5.61 -10.59 -17.29
N SER A 23 -5.27 -11.87 -17.47
CA SER A 23 -3.99 -12.29 -18.04
C SER A 23 -4.23 -12.92 -19.40
N PHE A 24 -3.42 -12.57 -20.38
CA PHE A 24 -3.55 -13.04 -21.76
C PHE A 24 -2.30 -13.84 -22.18
N ASP A 25 -2.46 -14.76 -23.09
CA ASP A 25 -1.33 -15.45 -23.74
C ASP A 25 -0.67 -14.58 -24.83
N ALA A 26 0.34 -15.15 -25.51
CA ALA A 26 1.04 -14.47 -26.58
C ALA A 26 0.17 -14.24 -27.85
N GLN A 27 -0.96 -14.93 -27.96
CA GLN A 27 -1.95 -14.81 -29.03
C GLN A 27 -3.05 -13.79 -28.69
N GLY A 28 -3.09 -13.28 -27.44
CA GLY A 28 -4.09 -12.35 -26.96
C GLY A 28 -5.36 -13.01 -26.41
N GLU A 29 -5.37 -14.33 -26.24
CA GLU A 29 -6.48 -15.07 -25.65
C GLU A 29 -6.44 -14.98 -24.12
N LEU A 30 -7.61 -14.88 -23.50
CA LEU A 30 -7.75 -14.78 -22.05
C LEU A 30 -7.36 -16.10 -21.37
N LEU A 31 -6.24 -16.09 -20.62
CA LEU A 31 -5.79 -17.23 -19.82
C LEU A 31 -6.45 -17.30 -18.45
N LYS A 32 -6.57 -16.15 -17.79
CA LYS A 32 -7.04 -16.08 -16.40
C LYS A 32 -7.64 -14.72 -16.09
N MET A 33 -8.70 -14.72 -15.30
CA MET A 33 -9.23 -13.51 -14.65
C MET A 33 -8.78 -13.51 -13.18
N GLY A 34 -7.97 -12.52 -12.81
CA GLY A 34 -7.58 -12.23 -11.44
C GLY A 34 -8.35 -11.03 -10.89
N PHE A 35 -8.13 -10.74 -9.61
CA PHE A 35 -8.67 -9.55 -8.94
C PHE A 35 -7.57 -8.84 -8.18
N GLY A 36 -7.59 -7.51 -8.22
CA GLY A 36 -6.71 -6.65 -7.43
C GLY A 36 -6.95 -6.88 -5.93
N LYS A 37 -5.86 -7.09 -5.18
CA LYS A 37 -5.90 -7.28 -3.73
C LYS A 37 -5.32 -6.06 -3.04
N SER A 38 -5.90 -5.64 -1.91
CA SER A 38 -5.35 -4.55 -1.09
C SER A 38 -3.92 -4.83 -0.62
N MET A 39 -3.57 -6.08 -0.37
CA MET A 39 -2.21 -6.53 -0.01
C MET A 39 -1.17 -6.21 -1.08
N ALA A 40 -1.56 -6.05 -2.36
CA ALA A 40 -0.64 -5.70 -3.43
C ALA A 40 0.16 -4.40 -3.16
N MET A 41 -0.37 -3.50 -2.35
CA MET A 41 0.35 -2.29 -1.92
C MET A 41 1.56 -2.63 -1.04
N ALA A 42 1.37 -3.49 -0.03
CA ALA A 42 2.44 -3.92 0.87
C ALA A 42 3.49 -4.75 0.11
N ASP A 43 3.04 -5.65 -0.76
CA ASP A 43 3.92 -6.48 -1.59
C ASP A 43 4.75 -5.60 -2.55
N SER A 44 4.14 -4.61 -3.19
CA SER A 44 4.82 -3.67 -4.07
C SER A 44 5.83 -2.80 -3.33
N PHE A 45 5.47 -2.31 -2.13
CA PHE A 45 6.37 -1.54 -1.28
C PHE A 45 7.63 -2.35 -0.94
N LYS A 46 7.42 -3.58 -0.43
CA LYS A 46 8.52 -4.49 -0.10
C LYS A 46 9.38 -4.79 -1.32
N ALA A 47 8.78 -5.15 -2.46
CA ALA A 47 9.50 -5.47 -3.69
C ALA A 47 10.38 -4.32 -4.18
N MET A 48 9.93 -3.06 -4.06
CA MET A 48 10.74 -1.90 -4.43
C MET A 48 11.93 -1.71 -3.51
N LEU A 49 11.77 -1.92 -2.20
CA LEU A 49 12.89 -1.85 -1.25
C LEU A 49 13.88 -2.99 -1.47
N ASP A 50 13.40 -4.21 -1.70
CA ASP A 50 14.24 -5.38 -2.00
C ASP A 50 15.02 -5.20 -3.32
N ALA A 51 14.46 -4.46 -4.28
CA ALA A 51 15.14 -4.06 -5.52
C ALA A 51 16.17 -2.94 -5.32
N GLY A 52 16.37 -2.47 -4.08
CA GLY A 52 17.38 -1.47 -3.73
C GLY A 52 16.94 -0.02 -3.90
N LEU A 53 15.66 0.26 -4.14
CA LEU A 53 15.16 1.63 -4.15
C LEU A 53 15.16 2.21 -2.73
N PRO A 54 15.67 3.44 -2.54
CA PRO A 54 15.75 4.04 -1.22
C PRO A 54 14.37 4.39 -0.65
N LEU A 55 14.15 4.10 0.63
CA LEU A 55 12.89 4.38 1.34
C LEU A 55 12.36 5.82 1.13
N PRO A 56 13.18 6.88 1.19
CA PRO A 56 12.70 8.24 0.95
C PRO A 56 12.14 8.48 -0.47
N GLN A 57 12.48 7.63 -1.42
CA GLN A 57 11.96 7.69 -2.79
C GLN A 57 10.66 6.89 -2.94
N VAL A 58 10.58 5.72 -2.30
CA VAL A 58 9.42 4.80 -2.41
C VAL A 58 8.24 5.29 -1.58
N LEU A 59 8.48 5.68 -0.33
CA LEU A 59 7.43 6.00 0.62
C LEU A 59 6.48 7.11 0.13
N PRO A 60 6.94 8.23 -0.45
CA PRO A 60 6.05 9.28 -0.94
C PRO A 60 5.05 8.81 -2.00
N MET A 61 5.40 7.82 -2.83
CA MET A 61 4.54 7.32 -3.91
C MET A 61 3.25 6.67 -3.39
N MET A 62 3.27 6.19 -2.13
CA MET A 62 2.14 5.54 -1.46
C MET A 62 1.52 6.39 -0.35
N THR A 63 2.11 7.54 -0.04
CA THR A 63 1.69 8.39 1.08
C THR A 63 1.47 9.84 0.65
N SER A 64 2.50 10.69 0.74
CA SER A 64 2.37 12.14 0.54
C SER A 64 2.01 12.54 -0.89
N ASN A 65 2.47 11.79 -1.92
CA ASN A 65 2.08 12.09 -3.30
C ASN A 65 0.59 11.80 -3.53
N VAL A 66 0.10 10.66 -3.01
CA VAL A 66 -1.32 10.29 -3.06
C VAL A 66 -2.17 11.32 -2.33
N ALA A 67 -1.78 11.67 -1.09
CA ALA A 67 -2.48 12.66 -0.28
C ALA A 67 -2.54 14.03 -0.97
N THR A 68 -1.44 14.44 -1.63
CA THR A 68 -1.39 15.69 -2.40
C THR A 68 -2.30 15.63 -3.63
N LEU A 69 -2.23 14.55 -4.41
CA LEU A 69 -3.04 14.35 -5.62
C LEU A 69 -4.54 14.38 -5.30
N LEU A 70 -4.94 13.68 -4.23
CA LEU A 70 -6.34 13.55 -3.80
C LEU A 70 -6.80 14.68 -2.86
N ARG A 71 -5.92 15.66 -2.54
CA ARG A 71 -6.20 16.78 -1.64
C ARG A 71 -6.62 16.33 -0.21
N LEU A 72 -6.01 15.27 0.29
CA LEU A 72 -6.24 14.74 1.64
C LEU A 72 -5.37 15.52 2.64
N HIS A 73 -5.87 16.65 3.13
CA HIS A 73 -5.09 17.61 3.92
C HIS A 73 -4.60 17.05 5.28
N GLY A 74 -5.33 16.08 5.86
CA GLY A 74 -4.97 15.46 7.14
C GLY A 74 -4.11 14.19 7.03
N LYS A 75 -3.68 13.77 5.82
CA LYS A 75 -3.09 12.46 5.59
C LYS A 75 -1.73 12.50 4.88
N GLY A 76 -1.06 11.34 4.86
CA GLY A 76 0.16 11.11 4.07
C GLY A 76 1.45 11.60 4.72
N ARG A 77 1.39 12.13 5.94
CA ARG A 77 2.56 12.60 6.71
C ARG A 77 2.35 12.40 8.20
N ILE A 78 3.43 12.20 8.93
CA ILE A 78 3.43 12.22 10.39
C ILE A 78 3.76 13.64 10.84
N ALA A 79 2.76 14.37 11.32
CA ALA A 79 2.90 15.73 11.85
C ALA A 79 1.79 16.04 12.84
N VAL A 80 2.03 17.03 13.70
CA VAL A 80 1.02 17.50 14.66
C VAL A 80 -0.20 18.05 13.92
N GLY A 81 -1.39 17.62 14.32
CA GLY A 81 -2.66 18.01 13.70
C GLY A 81 -3.08 17.14 12.50
N MET A 82 -2.26 16.16 12.11
CA MET A 82 -2.62 15.18 11.09
C MET A 82 -3.34 13.98 11.70
N ASP A 83 -4.09 13.25 10.87
CA ASP A 83 -4.71 12.00 11.28
C ASP A 83 -3.64 10.96 11.65
N ALA A 84 -3.86 10.25 12.75
CA ALA A 84 -2.96 9.19 13.18
C ALA A 84 -3.23 7.88 12.41
N ASP A 85 -2.91 7.90 11.12
CA ASP A 85 -2.89 6.74 10.23
C ASP A 85 -1.45 6.27 10.10
N LEU A 86 -1.09 5.20 10.82
CA LEU A 86 0.28 4.74 10.95
C LEU A 86 0.42 3.28 10.55
N LEU A 87 1.51 2.98 9.88
CA LEU A 87 1.94 1.64 9.56
C LEU A 87 3.28 1.37 10.23
N VAL A 88 3.35 0.32 11.05
CA VAL A 88 4.60 -0.15 11.65
C VAL A 88 5.04 -1.40 10.89
N LEU A 89 6.29 -1.38 10.46
CA LEU A 89 6.91 -2.49 9.73
C LEU A 89 8.00 -3.12 10.59
N ASP A 90 8.21 -4.42 10.43
CA ASP A 90 9.36 -5.12 10.99
C ASP A 90 10.65 -4.82 10.19
N GLN A 91 11.77 -5.42 10.60
CA GLN A 91 13.06 -5.26 9.95
C GLN A 91 13.11 -5.85 8.52
N GLN A 92 12.19 -6.73 8.17
CA GLN A 92 12.02 -7.34 6.86
C GLN A 92 10.95 -6.65 6.01
N HIS A 93 10.47 -5.49 6.46
CA HIS A 93 9.43 -4.68 5.82
C HIS A 93 8.05 -5.35 5.73
N HIS A 94 7.76 -6.34 6.61
CA HIS A 94 6.40 -6.85 6.76
C HIS A 94 5.58 -5.99 7.73
N ILE A 95 4.28 -5.98 7.53
CA ILE A 95 3.37 -5.23 8.39
C ILE A 95 3.29 -5.89 9.78
N ASP A 96 3.72 -5.16 10.81
CA ASP A 96 3.62 -5.54 12.22
C ASP A 96 2.36 -4.98 12.86
N SER A 97 2.11 -3.68 12.67
CA SER A 97 0.96 -3.01 13.29
C SER A 97 0.36 -1.95 12.36
N VAL A 98 -0.95 -1.75 12.48
CA VAL A 98 -1.73 -0.78 11.69
C VAL A 98 -2.60 0.06 12.62
N MET A 99 -2.47 1.37 12.52
CA MET A 99 -3.35 2.33 13.17
C MET A 99 -4.12 3.13 12.11
N ALA A 100 -5.41 3.32 12.32
CA ALA A 100 -6.22 4.19 11.50
C ALA A 100 -7.02 5.12 12.43
N ASN A 101 -6.95 6.40 12.14
CA ASN A 101 -7.60 7.47 12.91
C ASN A 101 -7.37 7.33 14.43
N GLY A 102 -6.12 7.07 14.84
CA GLY A 102 -5.70 6.92 16.22
C GLY A 102 -6.09 5.60 16.90
N ARG A 103 -6.71 4.66 16.20
CA ARG A 103 -7.12 3.36 16.73
C ARG A 103 -6.31 2.23 16.11
N TRP A 104 -5.77 1.34 16.94
CA TRP A 104 -5.10 0.15 16.47
C TRP A 104 -6.10 -0.86 15.87
N HIS A 105 -5.87 -1.26 14.63
CA HIS A 105 -6.60 -2.31 13.92
C HIS A 105 -5.84 -3.62 13.92
N LEU A 106 -4.51 -3.54 13.78
CA LEU A 106 -3.57 -4.64 13.94
C LEU A 106 -2.50 -4.18 14.93
N SER A 107 -2.07 -5.04 15.84
CA SER A 107 -0.96 -4.76 16.74
C SER A 107 -0.14 -6.02 16.98
N ARG A 108 1.15 -5.95 16.67
CA ARG A 108 2.11 -7.06 16.78
C ARG A 108 1.59 -8.34 16.14
N GLY A 109 1.10 -8.22 14.89
CA GLY A 109 0.53 -9.32 14.12
C GLY A 109 -0.85 -9.81 14.60
N LYS A 110 -1.42 -9.24 15.69
CA LYS A 110 -2.76 -9.59 16.18
C LYS A 110 -3.82 -8.62 15.67
N THR A 111 -4.83 -9.13 14.96
CA THR A 111 -6.00 -8.36 14.53
C THR A 111 -6.84 -7.96 15.75
N LEU A 112 -7.08 -6.66 15.92
CA LEU A 112 -7.88 -6.09 17.02
C LEU A 112 -9.27 -5.63 16.56
N VAL A 113 -9.43 -5.33 15.28
CA VAL A 113 -10.70 -4.92 14.67
C VAL A 113 -10.91 -5.80 13.46
N GLN A 114 -12.05 -6.49 13.41
CA GLN A 114 -12.45 -7.31 12.28
C GLN A 114 -13.53 -6.60 11.48
N GLY A 115 -13.46 -6.70 10.16
CA GLY A 115 -14.53 -6.26 9.26
C GLY A 115 -15.72 -7.21 9.30
N LEU A 116 -16.86 -6.72 8.81
CA LEU A 116 -18.12 -7.50 8.81
C LEU A 116 -18.06 -8.81 8.00
N PHE A 117 -17.11 -8.90 7.06
CA PHE A 117 -16.96 -10.04 6.14
C PHE A 117 -15.67 -10.83 6.38
N GLU A 118 -14.96 -10.57 7.49
CA GLU A 118 -13.77 -11.32 7.86
C GLU A 118 -14.15 -12.54 8.69
N GLU A 119 -13.66 -13.71 8.29
CA GLU A 119 -13.87 -14.95 9.06
C GLU A 119 -13.25 -14.80 10.46
N GLN A 120 -14.06 -15.05 11.49
CA GLN A 120 -13.56 -15.18 12.85
C GLN A 120 -12.73 -16.49 12.91
N LYS A 121 -11.41 -16.36 12.88
CA LYS A 121 -10.55 -17.50 13.23
C LYS A 121 -10.80 -17.82 14.71
N GLN A 122 -11.50 -18.94 14.96
CA GLN A 122 -11.64 -19.55 16.27
C GLN A 122 -10.28 -20.01 16.79
#